data_662186d0cc614c0946929068cab11bf0
#
_entry.id   662186d0cc614c0946929068cab11bf0
#
_cell.length_a   1.000
_cell.length_b   1.000
_cell.length_c   1.000
_cell.angle_alpha   90.00
_cell.angle_beta   90.00
_cell.angle_gamma   90.00
#
_symmetry.space_group_name_H-M   'P 1'
#
loop_
_entity.id
_entity.type
_entity.pdbx_description
1 polymer ?
#
loop_
_entity_poly.entity_id
_entity_poly.type
_entity_poly.pdbx_seq_one_letter_code
_entity_poly.pdbx_strand_id
1 'polypeptide(L)'
;MLYTGIVTDTGNLSYSNTTPNALRIIADFIEKKLVDVSEVNRLIYRTVPYTKTRVQGFVTSRIRLEDEGRIGIGVLTRAQMLSFDATNEDCEGIVDCVRDIDSVKIAIFIREGADGSFKSASQQGYRGRLPNCKQIRRRRA
;
A
#
# COMPACT_ATOMS: atom_id res chain seq x y z
N MET A 1 -19.62 9.98 -6.77
CA MET A 1 -18.35 10.59 -6.37
C MET A 1 -18.18 10.75 -4.85
N LEU A 2 -19.13 11.31 -4.08
CA LEU A 2 -18.95 11.49 -2.63
C LEU A 2 -18.77 10.18 -1.85
N TYR A 3 -19.55 9.14 -2.15
CA TYR A 3 -19.39 7.81 -1.55
C TYR A 3 -17.98 7.25 -1.76
N THR A 4 -17.49 7.28 -3.00
CA THR A 4 -16.15 6.83 -3.35
C THR A 4 -15.07 7.57 -2.54
N GLY A 5 -15.18 8.91 -2.42
CA GLY A 5 -14.27 9.71 -1.62
C GLY A 5 -14.26 9.27 -0.16
N ILE A 6 -15.42 9.11 0.47
CA ILE A 6 -15.51 8.66 1.87
C ILE A 6 -14.83 7.29 2.04
N VAL A 7 -15.10 6.35 1.13
CA VAL A 7 -14.59 4.98 1.23
C VAL A 7 -13.07 4.93 1.00
N THR A 8 -12.54 5.69 0.03
CA THR A 8 -11.09 5.76 -0.22
C THR A 8 -10.34 6.46 0.91
N ASP A 9 -10.85 7.60 1.40
CA ASP A 9 -10.20 8.38 2.47
C ASP A 9 -10.19 7.64 3.82
N THR A 10 -11.18 6.79 4.05
CA THR A 10 -11.27 5.98 5.26
C THR A 10 -10.66 4.57 5.13
N GLY A 11 -9.99 4.29 4.01
CA GLY A 11 -9.42 2.97 3.74
C GLY A 11 -10.47 1.85 3.86
N ASN A 12 -11.58 2.00 3.17
CA ASN A 12 -12.75 1.13 3.30
C ASN A 12 -13.25 1.00 4.76
N LEU A 13 -13.35 2.14 5.44
CA LEU A 13 -13.79 2.25 6.84
C LEU A 13 -12.85 1.61 7.87
N SER A 14 -11.61 1.32 7.48
CA SER A 14 -10.63 0.66 8.34
C SER A 14 -9.74 1.64 9.10
N TYR A 15 -9.68 2.91 8.70
CA TYR A 15 -8.80 3.89 9.31
C TYR A 15 -9.45 4.61 10.49
N SER A 16 -8.61 5.18 11.35
CA SER A 16 -9.03 5.90 12.56
C SER A 16 -9.81 7.19 12.30
N ASN A 17 -9.79 7.72 11.08
CA ASN A 17 -10.59 8.86 10.66
C ASN A 17 -12.03 8.48 10.27
N THR A 18 -12.43 7.21 10.39
CA THR A 18 -13.81 6.76 10.21
C THR A 18 -14.67 7.29 11.33
N THR A 19 -15.58 8.20 11.02
CA THR A 19 -16.46 8.85 12.00
C THR A 19 -17.87 8.27 11.95
N PRO A 20 -18.65 8.38 13.04
CA PRO A 20 -20.08 8.01 13.02
C PRO A 20 -20.88 8.78 11.97
N ASN A 21 -20.47 10.01 11.66
CA ASN A 21 -21.13 10.82 10.62
C ASN A 21 -20.86 10.26 9.22
N ALA A 22 -19.64 9.83 8.93
CA ALA A 22 -19.32 9.15 7.66
C ALA A 22 -20.18 7.90 7.45
N LEU A 23 -20.37 7.09 8.51
CA LEU A 23 -21.23 5.91 8.45
C LEU A 23 -22.69 6.25 8.20
N ARG A 24 -23.23 7.31 8.82
CA ARG A 24 -24.61 7.76 8.56
C ARG A 24 -24.80 8.22 7.12
N ILE A 25 -23.82 8.95 6.57
CA ILE A 25 -23.87 9.38 5.19
C ILE A 25 -23.86 8.16 4.24
N ILE A 26 -23.04 7.15 4.52
CA ILE A 26 -23.01 5.92 3.73
C ILE A 26 -24.35 5.20 3.81
N ALA A 27 -24.94 5.06 5.02
CA ALA A 27 -26.24 4.44 5.18
C ALA A 27 -27.32 5.16 4.35
N ASP A 28 -27.32 6.50 4.37
CA ASP A 28 -28.27 7.33 3.60
C ASP A 28 -28.12 7.09 2.07
N PHE A 29 -26.87 6.95 1.57
CA PHE A 29 -26.64 6.60 0.17
C PHE A 29 -27.21 5.23 -0.21
N ILE A 30 -27.08 4.25 0.67
CA ILE A 30 -27.58 2.89 0.47
C ILE A 30 -29.10 2.88 0.50
N GLU A 31 -29.73 3.50 1.53
CA GLU A 31 -31.17 3.58 1.68
C GLU A 31 -31.83 4.24 0.47
N LYS A 32 -31.25 5.33 -0.01
CA LYS A 32 -31.74 6.06 -1.20
C LYS A 32 -31.37 5.40 -2.52
N LYS A 33 -30.69 4.25 -2.51
CA LYS A 33 -30.21 3.53 -3.72
C LYS A 33 -29.38 4.41 -4.67
N LEU A 34 -28.60 5.34 -4.11
CA LEU A 34 -27.75 6.26 -4.88
C LEU A 34 -26.42 5.64 -5.28
N VAL A 35 -26.07 4.48 -4.73
CA VAL A 35 -24.80 3.79 -4.97
C VAL A 35 -24.99 2.28 -4.96
N ASP A 36 -24.35 1.60 -5.88
CA ASP A 36 -24.10 0.18 -5.79
C ASP A 36 -22.76 -0.06 -5.06
N VAL A 37 -22.87 -0.38 -3.77
CA VAL A 37 -21.72 -0.60 -2.88
C VAL A 37 -20.83 -1.74 -3.37
N SER A 38 -21.45 -2.83 -3.87
CA SER A 38 -20.72 -4.00 -4.36
C SER A 38 -19.89 -3.65 -5.58
N GLU A 39 -20.47 -2.94 -6.53
CA GLU A 39 -19.79 -2.55 -7.76
C GLU A 39 -18.67 -1.54 -7.50
N VAL A 40 -18.89 -0.53 -6.65
CA VAL A 40 -17.86 0.44 -6.28
C VAL A 40 -16.70 -0.26 -5.58
N ASN A 41 -16.96 -1.12 -4.60
CA ASN A 41 -15.91 -1.86 -3.91
C ASN A 41 -15.15 -2.81 -4.84
N ARG A 42 -15.85 -3.46 -5.78
CA ARG A 42 -15.22 -4.31 -6.79
C ARG A 42 -14.25 -3.50 -7.65
N LEU A 43 -14.66 -2.36 -8.16
CA LEU A 43 -13.85 -1.51 -9.03
C LEU A 43 -12.63 -0.93 -8.31
N ILE A 44 -12.78 -0.50 -7.06
CA ILE A 44 -11.70 0.18 -6.33
C ILE A 44 -10.70 -0.83 -5.73
N TYR A 45 -11.18 -1.94 -5.14
CA TYR A 45 -10.35 -2.79 -4.29
C TYR A 45 -10.12 -4.20 -4.82
N ARG A 46 -10.92 -4.66 -5.81
CA ARG A 46 -10.89 -6.06 -6.25
C ARG A 46 -10.57 -6.25 -7.72
N THR A 47 -10.48 -5.18 -8.49
CA THR A 47 -10.12 -5.25 -9.92
C THR A 47 -8.71 -4.71 -10.08
N VAL A 48 -7.75 -5.60 -10.26
CA VAL A 48 -6.34 -5.25 -10.46
C VAL A 48 -5.81 -5.89 -11.74
N PRO A 49 -4.92 -5.23 -12.48
CA PRO A 49 -4.25 -5.82 -13.63
C PRO A 49 -3.45 -7.07 -13.24
N TYR A 50 -3.39 -8.05 -14.15
CA TYR A 50 -2.60 -9.26 -13.92
C TYR A 50 -1.11 -8.97 -13.74
N THR A 51 -0.58 -7.98 -14.46
CA THR A 51 0.80 -7.46 -14.32
C THR A 51 1.08 -7.02 -12.89
N LYS A 52 0.17 -6.25 -12.29
CA LYS A 52 0.27 -5.83 -10.89
C LYS A 52 0.33 -7.02 -9.93
N THR A 53 -0.55 -8.02 -10.12
CA THR A 53 -0.56 -9.24 -9.29
C THR A 53 0.77 -9.99 -9.40
N ARG A 54 1.34 -10.12 -10.60
CA ARG A 54 2.63 -10.79 -10.82
C ARG A 54 3.77 -10.06 -10.11
N VAL A 55 3.88 -8.75 -10.29
CA VAL A 55 4.93 -7.94 -9.65
C VAL A 55 4.80 -7.98 -8.13
N GLN A 56 3.59 -7.83 -7.62
CA GLN A 56 3.32 -7.90 -6.19
C GLN A 56 3.74 -9.27 -5.62
N GLY A 57 3.32 -10.36 -6.24
CA GLY A 57 3.73 -11.71 -5.84
C GLY A 57 5.24 -11.92 -5.89
N PHE A 58 5.91 -11.39 -6.92
CA PHE A 58 7.36 -11.45 -7.04
C PHE A 58 8.08 -10.73 -5.90
N VAL A 59 7.66 -9.51 -5.57
CA VAL A 59 8.29 -8.71 -4.50
C VAL A 59 7.98 -9.33 -3.14
N THR A 60 6.71 -9.69 -2.88
CA THR A 60 6.30 -10.22 -1.57
C THR A 60 6.97 -11.56 -1.24
N SER A 61 7.22 -12.42 -2.24
CA SER A 61 7.97 -13.67 -2.04
C SER A 61 9.46 -13.47 -1.71
N ARG A 62 9.99 -12.24 -1.84
CA ARG A 62 11.41 -11.87 -1.66
C ARG A 62 11.62 -10.77 -0.61
N ILE A 63 10.59 -10.48 0.19
CA ILE A 63 10.72 -9.52 1.29
C ILE A 63 11.84 -10.00 2.24
N ARG A 64 12.77 -9.10 2.53
CA ARG A 64 13.76 -9.31 3.58
C ARG A 64 13.26 -8.69 4.88
N LEU A 65 13.36 -9.45 5.95
CA LEU A 65 13.03 -9.01 7.28
C LEU A 65 14.33 -8.77 8.06
N GLU A 66 14.50 -7.57 8.56
CA GLU A 66 15.66 -7.13 9.34
C GLU A 66 15.22 -6.73 10.76
N ASP A 67 16.18 -6.59 11.68
CA ASP A 67 15.90 -6.14 13.04
C ASP A 67 14.82 -6.99 13.72
N GLU A 68 15.06 -8.30 13.81
CA GLU A 68 14.11 -9.28 14.41
C GLU A 68 12.71 -9.26 13.75
N GLY A 69 12.67 -8.96 12.45
CA GLY A 69 11.42 -8.89 11.68
C GLY A 69 10.69 -7.55 11.77
N ARG A 70 11.25 -6.54 12.46
CA ARG A 70 10.63 -5.23 12.63
C ARG A 70 10.74 -4.33 11.39
N ILE A 71 11.71 -4.60 10.51
CA ILE A 71 11.93 -3.86 9.28
C ILE A 71 11.69 -4.80 8.11
N GLY A 72 10.71 -4.48 7.27
CA GLY A 72 10.43 -5.20 6.03
C GLY A 72 10.97 -4.42 4.83
N ILE A 73 11.72 -5.09 3.95
CA ILE A 73 12.33 -4.47 2.77
C ILE A 73 11.96 -5.26 1.52
N GLY A 74 11.20 -4.62 0.64
CA GLY A 74 10.93 -5.09 -0.73
C GLY A 74 11.79 -4.34 -1.73
N VAL A 75 12.35 -5.04 -2.71
CA VAL A 75 13.18 -4.43 -3.76
C VAL A 75 12.71 -4.90 -5.12
N LEU A 76 12.65 -3.98 -6.07
CA LEU A 76 12.32 -4.26 -7.47
C LEU A 76 13.27 -3.49 -8.39
N THR A 77 14.06 -4.23 -9.18
CA THR A 77 14.94 -3.62 -10.19
C THR A 77 14.17 -3.27 -11.46
N ARG A 78 14.74 -2.38 -12.27
CA ARG A 78 14.16 -2.02 -13.56
C ARG A 78 14.05 -3.23 -14.50
N ALA A 79 15.07 -4.08 -14.54
CA ALA A 79 15.07 -5.30 -15.35
C ALA A 79 13.94 -6.26 -14.94
N GLN A 80 13.72 -6.44 -13.64
CA GLN A 80 12.63 -7.25 -13.13
C GLN A 80 11.26 -6.65 -13.50
N MET A 81 11.08 -5.34 -13.35
CA MET A 81 9.84 -4.67 -13.73
C MET A 81 9.52 -4.88 -15.22
N LEU A 82 10.52 -4.72 -16.10
CA LEU A 82 10.37 -4.94 -17.54
C LEU A 82 10.06 -6.40 -17.88
N SER A 83 10.61 -7.38 -17.16
CA SER A 83 10.34 -8.80 -17.42
C SER A 83 8.88 -9.21 -17.13
N PHE A 84 8.13 -8.36 -16.42
CA PHE A 84 6.71 -8.52 -16.18
C PHE A 84 5.83 -7.65 -17.08
N ASP A 85 6.41 -6.86 -17.98
CA ASP A 85 5.72 -5.81 -18.75
C ASP A 85 4.99 -4.81 -17.84
N ALA A 86 5.54 -4.58 -16.64
CA ALA A 86 4.88 -3.79 -15.61
C ALA A 86 5.23 -2.31 -15.72
N THR A 87 4.26 -1.48 -15.39
CA THR A 87 4.35 -0.03 -15.33
C THR A 87 4.65 0.45 -13.91
N ASN A 88 4.83 1.76 -13.75
CA ASN A 88 4.97 2.38 -12.44
C ASN A 88 3.71 2.22 -11.58
N GLU A 89 2.54 2.24 -12.20
CA GLU A 89 1.23 2.09 -11.55
C GLU A 89 1.04 0.68 -10.99
N ASP A 90 1.59 -0.35 -11.67
CA ASP A 90 1.56 -1.72 -11.17
C ASP A 90 2.37 -1.92 -9.88
N CYS A 91 3.28 -0.99 -9.58
CA CYS A 91 4.09 -1.02 -8.35
C CYS A 91 3.43 -0.29 -7.16
N GLU A 92 2.31 0.39 -7.39
CA GLU A 92 1.59 1.08 -6.32
C GLU A 92 0.95 0.10 -5.35
N GLY A 93 1.05 0.40 -4.05
CA GLY A 93 0.52 -0.43 -2.97
C GLY A 93 1.40 -1.61 -2.57
N ILE A 94 2.55 -1.86 -3.22
CA ILE A 94 3.47 -2.94 -2.80
C ILE A 94 4.00 -2.70 -1.39
N VAL A 95 4.27 -1.46 -1.01
CA VAL A 95 4.72 -1.11 0.34
C VAL A 95 3.69 -1.47 1.40
N ASP A 96 2.39 -1.44 1.05
CA ASP A 96 1.32 -1.83 1.96
C ASP A 96 1.38 -3.32 2.29
N CYS A 97 1.69 -4.17 1.31
CA CYS A 97 1.86 -5.61 1.54
C CYS A 97 3.04 -5.91 2.48
N VAL A 98 4.10 -5.09 2.43
CA VAL A 98 5.22 -5.20 3.36
C VAL A 98 4.82 -4.73 4.76
N ARG A 99 4.06 -3.64 4.85
CA ARG A 99 3.56 -3.06 6.10
C ARG A 99 2.60 -3.99 6.84
N ASP A 100 1.80 -4.73 6.10
CA ASP A 100 0.74 -5.58 6.65
C ASP A 100 1.28 -6.88 7.28
N ILE A 101 2.59 -7.15 7.19
CA ILE A 101 3.24 -8.21 7.95
C ILE A 101 3.21 -7.86 9.44
N ASP A 102 2.72 -8.76 10.27
CA ASP A 102 2.40 -8.51 11.69
C ASP A 102 3.57 -8.05 12.55
N SER A 103 4.80 -8.53 12.26
CA SER A 103 6.03 -8.14 12.96
C SER A 103 6.59 -6.79 12.49
N VAL A 104 6.23 -6.34 11.28
CA VAL A 104 6.84 -5.17 10.64
C VAL A 104 6.34 -3.87 11.26
N LYS A 105 7.30 -3.05 11.70
CA LYS A 105 7.08 -1.68 12.19
C LYS A 105 7.47 -0.62 11.16
N ILE A 106 8.43 -0.96 10.29
CA ILE A 106 8.87 -0.11 9.19
C ILE A 106 8.84 -0.94 7.91
N ALA A 107 8.00 -0.55 6.98
CA ALA A 107 7.97 -1.09 5.63
C ALA A 107 8.74 -0.18 4.68
N ILE A 108 9.61 -0.75 3.88
CA ILE A 108 10.39 -0.03 2.87
C ILE A 108 10.23 -0.78 1.54
N PHE A 109 9.84 -0.06 0.52
CA PHE A 109 9.86 -0.57 -0.85
C PHE A 109 10.79 0.29 -1.69
N ILE A 110 11.79 -0.33 -2.31
CA ILE A 110 12.80 0.31 -3.16
C ILE A 110 12.60 -0.13 -4.59
N ARG A 111 12.44 0.83 -5.49
CA ARG A 111 12.30 0.57 -6.92
C ARG A 111 13.32 1.36 -7.72
N GLU A 112 13.93 0.71 -8.68
CA GLU A 112 14.82 1.33 -9.65
C GLU A 112 14.01 2.06 -10.75
N GLY A 113 14.31 3.33 -10.96
CA GLY A 113 13.72 4.18 -12.01
C GLY A 113 14.32 3.94 -13.38
N ALA A 114 13.72 4.54 -14.42
CA ALA A 114 14.21 4.45 -15.80
C ALA A 114 15.55 5.15 -16.02
N ASP A 115 15.87 6.12 -15.18
CA ASP A 115 17.10 6.91 -15.17
C ASP A 115 18.19 6.31 -14.27
N GLY A 116 18.01 5.09 -13.76
CA GLY A 116 18.92 4.46 -12.82
C GLY A 116 18.81 5.01 -11.38
N SER A 117 17.93 5.96 -11.13
CA SER A 117 17.65 6.43 -9.77
C SER A 117 16.88 5.40 -8.96
N PHE A 118 17.00 5.47 -7.63
CA PHE A 118 16.20 4.63 -6.74
C PHE A 118 15.11 5.46 -6.08
N LYS A 119 13.85 5.06 -6.27
CA LYS A 119 12.71 5.61 -5.59
C LYS A 119 12.34 4.71 -4.42
N SER A 120 12.17 5.28 -3.23
CA SER A 120 11.75 4.54 -2.05
C SER A 120 10.40 5.06 -1.56
N ALA A 121 9.50 4.13 -1.23
CA ALA A 121 8.32 4.39 -0.44
C ALA A 121 8.52 3.75 0.93
N SER A 122 8.14 4.45 2.00
CA SER A 122 8.20 3.91 3.35
C SER A 122 6.90 4.18 4.08
N GLN A 123 6.44 3.19 4.83
CA GLN A 123 5.24 3.29 5.66
C GLN A 123 5.48 2.72 7.05
N GLN A 124 4.73 3.23 8.01
CA GLN A 124 4.75 2.73 9.39
C GLN A 124 3.73 1.60 9.54
N GLY A 125 4.16 0.49 10.15
CA GLY A 125 3.28 -0.62 10.50
C GLY A 125 2.24 -0.23 11.57
N TYR A 126 1.17 -0.99 11.65
CA TYR A 126 0.03 -0.70 12.55
C TYR A 126 0.34 -0.79 14.05
N ARG A 127 1.47 -1.41 14.44
CA ARG A 127 1.86 -1.59 15.85
C ARG A 127 3.16 -0.83 16.16
N GLY A 128 3.03 0.40 16.66
CA GLY A 128 4.08 1.14 17.35
C GLY A 128 4.41 2.51 16.79
N ARG A 129 4.66 3.47 17.70
CA ARG A 129 5.28 4.75 17.35
C ARG A 129 6.75 4.51 17.01
N LEU A 130 7.17 4.88 15.82
CA LEU A 130 8.56 4.85 15.43
C LEU A 130 9.37 6.01 16.03
N PRO A 131 10.63 5.77 16.43
CA PRO A 131 11.59 6.86 16.50
C PRO A 131 11.82 7.41 15.08
N ASN A 132 11.87 8.74 15.01
CA ASN A 132 11.96 9.59 13.82
C ASN A 132 12.89 9.02 12.72
N CYS A 133 12.40 8.85 11.49
CA CYS A 133 13.12 8.34 10.31
C CYS A 133 14.44 9.05 9.96
N LYS A 134 14.73 10.19 10.59
CA LYS A 134 16.00 10.94 10.42
C LYS A 134 17.25 10.18 10.91
N GLN A 135 17.11 9.10 11.68
CA GLN A 135 18.26 8.34 12.21
C GLN A 135 18.77 7.24 11.29
N ILE A 136 18.01 6.82 10.27
CA ILE A 136 18.44 5.76 9.35
C ILE A 136 19.53 6.25 8.37
N ARG A 137 19.66 7.55 8.15
CA ARG A 137 20.67 8.15 7.26
C ARG A 137 22.10 8.19 7.83
N ARG A 138 22.34 7.81 9.08
CA ARG A 138 23.64 8.03 9.77
C ARG A 138 24.49 6.78 10.01
N ARG A 139 24.16 5.63 9.41
CA ARG A 139 25.07 4.46 9.48
C ARG A 139 25.54 4.05 8.09
N ARG A 140 26.34 4.91 7.47
CA ARG A 140 27.36 4.57 6.48
C ARG A 140 28.62 5.30 6.91
N ALA A 141 29.47 4.65 7.61
CA ALA A 141 30.91 4.84 7.67
C ALA A 141 31.52 3.45 7.68
#